data_576833cea309664e7c66a8ed57a9c6c8
#
_entry.id   576833cea309664e7c66a8ed57a9c6c8
#
_cell.length_a   1.000
_cell.length_b   1.000
_cell.length_c   1.000
_cell.angle_alpha   90.00
_cell.angle_beta   90.00
_cell.angle_gamma   90.00
#
_symmetry.space_group_name_H-M   'P 1'
#
loop_
_entity.id
_entity.type
_entity.pdbx_description
1 polymer ?
#
loop_
_entity_poly.entity_id
_entity_poly.type
_entity_poly.pdbx_seq_one_letter_code
_entity_poly.pdbx_strand_id
1 'polypeptide(L)'
;MRATERLGPYVYRQSDTCFPLGGDSLALAAFASVRRGDRVCDLGCGAGALLLLLAARVSPLALSGVEYCPEDAAMARQNLAENGLEGAICTGDLCAVCKTLPAGGFSLAISNPPYFKAGSGGCGGPARMEGDCALEDWCAAAGRLLKNGGR
;
A
#
# COMPACT_ATOMS: atom_id res chain seq x y z
N MET A 1 4.57 8.22 17.53
CA MET A 1 4.87 6.89 16.96
C MET A 1 4.11 5.84 17.74
N ARG A 2 3.17 5.17 17.10
CA ARG A 2 2.39 4.10 17.71
C ARG A 2 3.24 2.82 17.82
N ALA A 3 2.60 1.69 18.08
CA ALA A 3 3.24 0.41 18.35
C ALA A 3 4.26 0.00 17.27
N THR A 4 5.26 -0.74 17.70
CA THR A 4 6.17 -1.48 16.84
C THR A 4 5.72 -2.94 16.84
N GLU A 5 5.51 -3.51 15.66
CA GLU A 5 5.05 -4.88 15.48
C GLU A 5 6.05 -5.69 14.64
N ARG A 6 5.93 -7.01 14.67
CA ARG A 6 6.71 -7.88 13.79
C ARG A 6 5.82 -8.51 12.72
N LEU A 7 6.22 -8.33 11.47
CA LEU A 7 5.57 -8.93 10.29
C LEU A 7 6.52 -9.97 9.68
N GLY A 8 6.46 -11.20 10.18
CA GLY A 8 7.44 -12.22 9.83
C GLY A 8 8.85 -11.82 10.30
N PRO A 9 9.85 -11.77 9.40
CA PRO A 9 11.21 -11.36 9.76
C PRO A 9 11.35 -9.84 9.96
N TYR A 10 10.36 -9.05 9.54
CA TYR A 10 10.46 -7.59 9.46
C TYR A 10 9.88 -6.89 10.69
N VAL A 11 10.44 -5.73 11.01
CA VAL A 11 9.94 -4.79 12.00
C VAL A 11 9.04 -3.77 11.29
N TYR A 12 7.85 -3.57 11.81
CA TYR A 12 6.87 -2.62 11.30
C TYR A 12 6.55 -1.55 12.34
N ARG A 13 6.64 -0.31 11.95
CA ARG A 13 6.30 0.86 12.76
C ARG A 13 5.11 1.59 12.15
N GLN A 14 4.25 2.10 13.00
CA GLN A 14 3.10 2.92 12.59
C GLN A 14 3.32 4.38 12.97
N SER A 15 2.89 5.29 12.09
CA SER A 15 2.71 6.70 12.44
C SER A 15 1.47 6.88 13.32
N ASP A 16 1.32 8.06 13.91
CA ASP A 16 0.11 8.35 14.71
C ASP A 16 -1.12 8.61 13.82
N THR A 17 -0.90 8.92 12.55
CA THR A 17 -1.92 9.14 11.53
C THR A 17 -2.35 7.86 10.83
N CYS A 18 -1.47 6.85 10.78
CA CYS A 18 -1.73 5.61 10.09
C CYS A 18 -2.86 4.81 10.74
N PHE A 19 -3.67 4.20 9.90
CA PHE A 19 -4.69 3.28 10.39
C PHE A 19 -4.00 2.05 11.01
N PRO A 20 -4.45 1.56 12.18
CA PRO A 20 -3.88 0.37 12.79
C PRO A 20 -3.93 -0.83 11.85
N LEU A 21 -2.86 -1.63 11.87
CA LEU A 21 -2.84 -2.88 11.12
C LEU A 21 -3.98 -3.79 11.59
N GLY A 22 -4.87 -4.15 10.68
CA GLY A 22 -6.05 -4.96 10.95
C GLY A 22 -5.96 -6.35 10.35
N GLY A 23 -6.87 -7.23 10.78
CA GLY A 23 -6.99 -8.59 10.25
C GLY A 23 -7.27 -8.66 8.76
N ASP A 24 -7.92 -7.63 8.20
CA ASP A 24 -8.19 -7.49 6.77
C ASP A 24 -6.91 -7.33 5.94
N SER A 25 -5.93 -6.55 6.41
CA SER A 25 -4.63 -6.44 5.75
C SER A 25 -3.85 -7.76 5.79
N LEU A 26 -3.91 -8.46 6.92
CA LEU A 26 -3.27 -9.79 7.06
C LEU A 26 -3.93 -10.82 6.13
N ALA A 27 -5.26 -10.84 6.08
CA ALA A 27 -6.01 -11.72 5.20
C ALA A 27 -5.75 -11.41 3.72
N LEU A 28 -5.73 -10.13 3.34
CA LEU A 28 -5.43 -9.69 1.98
C LEU A 28 -4.02 -10.11 1.56
N ALA A 29 -3.03 -9.88 2.42
CA ALA A 29 -1.65 -10.28 2.15
C ALA A 29 -1.52 -11.81 2.01
N ALA A 30 -2.26 -12.59 2.80
CA ALA A 30 -2.29 -14.06 2.69
C ALA A 30 -2.96 -14.53 1.39
N PHE A 31 -4.06 -13.87 0.99
CA PHE A 31 -4.83 -14.19 -0.21
C PHE A 31 -4.08 -13.80 -1.50
N ALA A 32 -3.29 -12.74 -1.48
CA ALA A 32 -2.64 -12.20 -2.67
C ALA A 32 -1.73 -13.25 -3.35
N SER A 33 -1.93 -13.42 -4.67
CA SER A 33 -1.12 -14.31 -5.49
C SER A 33 0.19 -13.62 -5.91
N VAL A 34 1.14 -13.52 -4.98
CA VAL A 34 2.46 -12.93 -5.22
C VAL A 34 3.46 -13.99 -5.68
N ARG A 35 4.35 -13.63 -6.61
CA ARG A 35 5.38 -14.50 -7.18
C ARG A 35 6.75 -13.84 -7.10
N ARG A 36 7.78 -14.65 -7.03
CA ARG A 36 9.17 -14.18 -7.07
C ARG A 36 9.43 -13.31 -8.30
N GLY A 37 10.01 -12.15 -8.08
CA GLY A 37 10.30 -11.19 -9.14
C GLY A 37 9.11 -10.30 -9.56
N ASP A 38 7.96 -10.43 -8.90
CA ASP A 38 6.83 -9.53 -9.16
C ASP A 38 7.22 -8.06 -8.90
N ARG A 39 6.67 -7.20 -9.74
CA ARG A 39 6.64 -5.75 -9.53
C ARG A 39 5.31 -5.41 -8.90
N VAL A 40 5.34 -5.07 -7.62
CA VAL A 40 4.17 -4.84 -6.79
C VAL A 40 3.90 -3.35 -6.63
N CYS A 41 2.66 -2.93 -6.77
CA CYS A 41 2.20 -1.59 -6.40
C CYS A 41 1.07 -1.69 -5.38
N ASP A 42 1.30 -1.11 -4.19
CA ASP A 42 0.28 -0.98 -3.14
C ASP A 42 -0.38 0.40 -3.25
N LEU A 43 -1.66 0.42 -3.55
CA LEU A 43 -2.43 1.64 -3.71
C LEU A 43 -3.06 2.04 -2.38
N GLY A 44 -2.61 3.15 -1.79
CA GLY A 44 -2.93 3.56 -0.43
C GLY A 44 -2.14 2.73 0.57
N CYS A 45 -0.82 2.75 0.44
CA CYS A 45 0.05 1.82 1.17
C CYS A 45 0.18 2.12 2.68
N GLY A 46 -0.30 3.27 3.15
CA GLY A 46 -0.10 3.67 4.54
C GLY A 46 1.36 3.62 4.93
N ALA A 47 1.67 3.03 6.06
CA ALA A 47 3.03 2.80 6.52
C ALA A 47 3.73 1.57 5.88
N GLY A 48 3.15 0.97 4.83
CA GLY A 48 3.78 -0.09 4.03
C GLY A 48 3.59 -1.52 4.57
N ALA A 49 2.58 -1.77 5.39
CA ALA A 49 2.35 -3.08 6.00
C ALA A 49 2.18 -4.20 4.96
N LEU A 50 1.35 -3.99 3.93
CA LEU A 50 1.14 -4.98 2.88
C LEU A 50 2.44 -5.28 2.11
N LEU A 51 3.25 -4.28 1.84
CA LEU A 51 4.54 -4.45 1.16
C LEU A 51 5.48 -5.35 1.96
N LEU A 52 5.58 -5.11 3.29
CA LEU A 52 6.37 -5.96 4.19
C LEU A 52 5.82 -7.39 4.27
N LEU A 53 4.51 -7.55 4.40
CA LEU A 53 3.86 -8.86 4.46
C LEU A 53 4.08 -9.68 3.19
N LEU A 54 3.98 -9.04 2.01
CA LEU A 54 4.26 -9.72 0.74
C LEU A 54 5.73 -10.09 0.60
N ALA A 55 6.65 -9.18 0.96
CA ALA A 55 8.08 -9.45 0.94
C ALA A 55 8.50 -10.56 1.92
N ALA A 56 7.81 -10.69 3.06
CA ALA A 56 8.02 -11.79 4.01
C ALA A 56 7.60 -13.16 3.46
N ARG A 57 6.63 -13.17 2.54
CA ARG A 57 6.16 -14.43 1.90
C ARG A 57 7.01 -14.83 0.72
N VAL A 58 7.44 -13.86 -0.08
CA VAL A 58 8.14 -14.10 -1.35
C VAL A 58 9.21 -13.02 -1.57
N SER A 59 10.41 -13.40 -1.90
CA SER A 59 11.53 -12.49 -2.17
C SER A 59 12.38 -13.04 -3.34
N PRO A 60 12.98 -12.18 -4.17
CA PRO A 60 12.87 -10.73 -4.21
C PRO A 60 11.57 -10.24 -4.86
N LEU A 61 11.14 -9.05 -4.45
CA LEU A 61 10.05 -8.28 -5.07
C LEU A 61 10.54 -6.86 -5.39
N ALA A 62 10.03 -6.26 -6.47
CA ALA A 62 10.17 -4.83 -6.71
C ALA A 62 8.96 -4.12 -6.10
N LEU A 63 9.18 -3.45 -4.98
CA LEU A 63 8.12 -2.86 -4.17
C LEU A 63 7.86 -1.41 -4.55
N SER A 64 6.59 -1.06 -4.71
CA SER A 64 6.15 0.32 -4.90
C SER A 64 4.86 0.58 -4.13
N GLY A 65 4.65 1.82 -3.73
CA GLY A 65 3.43 2.23 -3.06
C GLY A 65 3.05 3.66 -3.42
N VAL A 66 1.76 3.96 -3.32
CA VAL A 66 1.20 5.30 -3.42
C VAL A 66 0.49 5.60 -2.12
N GLU A 67 0.80 6.72 -1.48
CA GLU A 67 0.18 7.12 -0.22
C GLU A 67 -0.12 8.63 -0.23
N TYR A 68 -1.33 8.98 0.18
CA TYR A 68 -1.79 10.37 0.24
C TYR A 68 -1.16 11.15 1.39
N CYS A 69 -1.08 10.52 2.58
CA CYS A 69 -0.56 11.14 3.79
C CYS A 69 0.97 11.19 3.77
N PRO A 70 1.61 12.38 3.81
CA PRO A 70 3.06 12.48 3.77
C PRO A 70 3.76 11.78 4.94
N GLU A 71 3.16 11.79 6.14
CA GLU A 71 3.71 11.14 7.33
C GLU A 71 3.71 9.62 7.19
N ASP A 72 2.62 9.05 6.69
CA ASP A 72 2.50 7.61 6.45
C ASP A 72 3.42 7.16 5.32
N ALA A 73 3.52 7.93 4.24
CA ALA A 73 4.47 7.68 3.16
C ALA A 73 5.93 7.72 3.63
N ALA A 74 6.27 8.67 4.53
CA ALA A 74 7.61 8.73 5.13
C ALA A 74 7.87 7.49 6.02
N MET A 75 6.88 7.07 6.79
CA MET A 75 6.96 5.86 7.61
C MET A 75 7.12 4.60 6.76
N ALA A 76 6.41 4.50 5.62
CA ALA A 76 6.57 3.39 4.68
C ALA A 76 8.01 3.31 4.15
N ARG A 77 8.60 4.43 3.73
CA ARG A 77 10.02 4.48 3.30
C ARG A 77 10.96 4.04 4.40
N GLN A 78 10.74 4.52 5.64
CA GLN A 78 11.54 4.14 6.79
C GLN A 78 11.42 2.64 7.08
N ASN A 79 10.21 2.09 7.08
CA ASN A 79 9.96 0.66 7.29
C ASN A 79 10.66 -0.20 6.25
N LEU A 80 10.63 0.17 4.97
CA LEU A 80 11.37 -0.56 3.94
C LEU A 80 12.89 -0.49 4.19
N ALA A 81 13.43 0.70 4.42
CA ALA A 81 14.86 0.91 4.62
C ALA A 81 15.40 0.17 5.85
N GLU A 82 14.71 0.26 7.00
CA GLU A 82 15.11 -0.42 8.25
C GLU A 82 15.12 -1.95 8.11
N ASN A 83 14.32 -2.49 7.20
CA ASN A 83 14.26 -3.93 6.92
C ASN A 83 15.16 -4.36 5.74
N GLY A 84 15.98 -3.45 5.21
CA GLY A 84 16.87 -3.74 4.07
C GLY A 84 16.14 -4.02 2.77
N LEU A 85 14.92 -3.51 2.62
CA LEU A 85 14.11 -3.64 1.42
C LEU A 85 14.20 -2.36 0.57
N GLU A 86 14.42 -2.55 -0.71
CA GLU A 86 14.31 -1.45 -1.68
C GLU A 86 12.87 -1.29 -2.14
N GLY A 87 12.41 -0.03 -2.23
CA GLY A 87 11.08 0.27 -2.71
C GLY A 87 10.87 1.75 -2.99
N ALA A 88 9.93 2.05 -3.89
CA ALA A 88 9.59 3.41 -4.30
C ALA A 88 8.21 3.78 -3.75
N ILE A 89 8.15 4.72 -2.80
CA ILE A 89 6.90 5.24 -2.25
C ILE A 89 6.66 6.65 -2.80
N CYS A 90 5.60 6.80 -3.57
CA CYS A 90 5.12 8.07 -4.10
C CYS A 90 4.10 8.68 -3.14
N THR A 91 4.28 9.96 -2.80
CA THR A 91 3.35 10.69 -1.95
C THR A 91 2.42 11.54 -2.78
N GLY A 92 1.14 11.47 -2.56
CA GLY A 92 0.14 12.32 -3.21
C GLY A 92 -1.17 11.61 -3.50
N ASP A 93 -2.07 12.37 -4.12
CA ASP A 93 -3.36 11.85 -4.56
C ASP A 93 -3.20 10.68 -5.53
N LEU A 94 -3.94 9.61 -5.31
CA LEU A 94 -3.86 8.38 -6.09
C LEU A 94 -4.09 8.62 -7.58
N CYS A 95 -5.14 9.38 -7.91
CA CYS A 95 -5.53 9.66 -9.30
C CYS A 95 -4.46 10.47 -10.05
N ALA A 96 -3.79 11.39 -9.35
CA ALA A 96 -2.72 12.18 -9.91
C ALA A 96 -1.42 11.36 -10.04
N VAL A 97 -0.99 10.71 -8.97
CA VAL A 97 0.26 9.95 -8.90
C VAL A 97 0.25 8.76 -9.87
N CYS A 98 -0.84 8.00 -9.94
CA CYS A 98 -0.92 6.84 -10.83
C CYS A 98 -0.79 7.20 -12.33
N LYS A 99 -1.08 8.44 -12.72
CA LYS A 99 -0.86 8.92 -14.09
C LYS A 99 0.63 9.11 -14.42
N THR A 100 1.46 9.34 -13.43
CA THR A 100 2.91 9.53 -13.58
C THR A 100 3.69 8.21 -13.55
N LEU A 101 3.10 7.16 -13.01
CA LEU A 101 3.70 5.83 -12.99
C LEU A 101 3.58 5.14 -14.35
N PRO A 102 4.50 4.21 -14.70
CA PRO A 102 4.46 3.53 -15.99
C PRO A 102 3.20 2.68 -16.15
N ALA A 103 2.45 2.92 -17.23
CA ALA A 103 1.34 2.07 -17.61
C ALA A 103 1.83 0.66 -17.93
N GLY A 104 1.13 -0.37 -17.43
CA GLY A 104 1.56 -1.76 -17.62
C GLY A 104 2.88 -2.11 -16.94
N GLY A 105 3.33 -1.29 -15.98
CA GLY A 105 4.62 -1.45 -15.32
C GLY A 105 4.63 -2.48 -14.18
N PHE A 106 3.48 -2.97 -13.74
CA PHE A 106 3.36 -3.82 -12.56
C PHE A 106 2.72 -5.16 -12.88
N SER A 107 3.14 -6.20 -12.16
CA SER A 107 2.57 -7.56 -12.26
C SER A 107 1.53 -7.83 -11.18
N LEU A 108 1.57 -7.08 -10.08
CA LEU A 108 0.60 -7.15 -8.99
C LEU A 108 0.24 -5.73 -8.51
N ALA A 109 -1.04 -5.42 -8.46
CA ALA A 109 -1.57 -4.27 -7.76
C ALA A 109 -2.38 -4.77 -6.56
N ILE A 110 -2.14 -4.20 -5.39
CA ILE A 110 -2.83 -4.55 -4.16
C ILE A 110 -3.34 -3.28 -3.50
N SER A 111 -4.45 -3.36 -2.81
CA SER A 111 -4.99 -2.23 -2.06
C SER A 111 -5.91 -2.71 -0.94
N ASN A 112 -5.83 -2.04 0.19
CA ASN A 112 -6.85 -2.06 1.23
C ASN A 112 -7.45 -0.65 1.33
N PRO A 113 -8.37 -0.28 0.43
CA PRO A 113 -8.84 1.09 0.29
C PRO A 113 -9.66 1.54 1.50
N PRO A 114 -9.81 2.85 1.73
CA PRO A 114 -10.66 3.36 2.80
C PRO A 114 -12.13 2.96 2.58
N TYR A 115 -12.78 2.47 3.64
CA TYR A 115 -14.16 1.95 3.57
C TYR A 115 -15.24 2.99 3.84
N PHE A 116 -14.88 4.16 4.38
CA PHE A 116 -15.83 5.17 4.82
C PHE A 116 -15.78 6.40 3.94
N LYS A 117 -16.96 6.88 3.52
CA LYS A 117 -17.09 8.17 2.86
C LYS A 117 -16.79 9.31 3.82
N ALA A 118 -16.27 10.40 3.31
CA ALA A 118 -16.07 11.62 4.08
C ALA A 118 -17.39 12.03 4.74
N GLY A 119 -17.37 12.29 6.06
CA GLY A 119 -18.55 12.68 6.83
C GLY A 119 -19.46 11.56 7.29
N SER A 120 -19.11 10.28 7.08
CA SER A 120 -19.93 9.13 7.52
C SER A 120 -19.83 8.81 9.02
N GLY A 121 -19.10 9.59 9.83
CA GLY A 121 -18.98 9.42 11.28
C GLY A 121 -18.19 8.18 11.72
N GLY A 122 -17.53 7.50 10.81
CA GLY A 122 -16.65 6.38 11.13
C GLY A 122 -15.39 6.85 11.88
N CYS A 123 -14.91 6.06 12.83
CA CYS A 123 -13.69 6.34 13.61
C CYS A 123 -12.40 6.16 12.77
N GLY A 124 -12.44 6.46 11.49
CA GLY A 124 -11.29 6.42 10.61
C GLY A 124 -10.75 7.83 10.38
N GLY A 125 -9.48 8.03 10.64
CA GLY A 125 -8.79 9.23 10.19
C GLY A 125 -8.71 9.29 8.65
N PRO A 126 -7.96 10.26 8.07
CA PRO A 126 -7.84 10.46 6.62
C PRO A 126 -7.52 9.19 5.83
N ALA A 127 -6.85 8.22 6.44
CA ALA A 127 -6.49 6.95 5.82
C ALA A 127 -7.68 6.02 5.48
N ARG A 128 -8.87 6.27 6.06
CA ARG A 128 -10.09 5.49 5.76
C ARG A 128 -11.19 6.29 5.08
N MET A 129 -10.89 7.48 4.63
CA MET A 129 -11.82 8.29 3.87
C MET A 129 -11.53 8.09 2.37
N GLU A 130 -12.57 8.00 1.57
CA GLU A 130 -12.43 7.90 0.10
C GLU A 130 -11.65 9.09 -0.49
N GLY A 131 -11.46 10.17 0.27
CA GLY A 131 -10.86 11.39 -0.24
C GLY A 131 -11.63 11.89 -1.47
N ASP A 132 -10.89 12.36 -2.47
CA ASP A 132 -11.45 12.80 -3.75
C ASP A 132 -11.51 11.67 -4.81
N CYS A 133 -11.05 10.44 -4.46
CA CYS A 133 -11.05 9.28 -5.34
C CYS A 133 -12.12 8.27 -4.95
N ALA A 134 -13.03 7.98 -5.86
CA ALA A 134 -14.02 6.93 -5.72
C ALA A 134 -13.39 5.54 -5.94
N LEU A 135 -14.10 4.48 -5.57
CA LEU A 135 -13.65 3.09 -5.76
C LEU A 135 -13.35 2.78 -7.24
N GLU A 136 -14.14 3.35 -8.14
CA GLU A 136 -13.96 3.23 -9.59
C GLU A 136 -12.61 3.79 -10.04
N ASP A 137 -12.16 4.88 -9.43
CA ASP A 137 -10.86 5.50 -9.73
C ASP A 137 -9.71 4.59 -9.27
N TRP A 138 -9.86 3.92 -8.12
CA TRP A 138 -8.91 2.93 -7.63
C TRP A 138 -8.79 1.74 -8.59
N CYS A 139 -9.94 1.23 -9.07
CA CYS A 139 -9.97 0.16 -10.06
C CYS A 139 -9.34 0.59 -11.38
N ALA A 140 -9.64 1.80 -11.85
CA ALA A 140 -9.07 2.35 -13.07
C ALA A 140 -7.56 2.54 -12.95
N ALA A 141 -7.07 3.04 -11.81
CA ALA A 141 -5.64 3.18 -11.53
C ALA A 141 -4.94 1.82 -11.54
N ALA A 142 -5.48 0.82 -10.84
CA ALA A 142 -4.94 -0.53 -10.84
C ALA A 142 -4.88 -1.13 -12.25
N GLY A 143 -5.98 -1.01 -13.01
CA GLY A 143 -6.06 -1.51 -14.38
C GLY A 143 -5.03 -0.88 -15.32
N ARG A 144 -4.79 0.44 -15.16
CA ARG A 144 -3.77 1.16 -15.95
C ARG A 144 -2.34 0.70 -15.60
N LEU A 145 -2.07 0.48 -14.32
CA LEU A 145 -0.74 0.12 -13.83
C LEU A 145 -0.36 -1.32 -14.15
N LEU A 146 -1.32 -2.22 -14.21
CA LEU A 146 -1.09 -3.64 -14.46
C LEU A 146 -0.71 -3.92 -15.92
N LYS A 147 0.30 -4.77 -16.11
CA LYS A 147 0.61 -5.37 -17.40
C LYS A 147 -0.46 -6.39 -17.80
N ASN A 148 -0.48 -6.80 -19.07
CA ASN A 148 -1.32 -7.91 -19.52
C ASN A 148 -1.06 -9.17 -18.70
N GLY A 149 -2.13 -9.78 -18.17
CA GLY A 149 -2.03 -10.91 -17.25
C GLY A 149 -1.56 -10.53 -15.83
N GLY A 150 -1.50 -9.25 -15.50
CA GLY A 150 -1.28 -8.76 -14.14
C GLY A 150 -2.47 -9.06 -13.23
N ARG A 151 -2.25 -9.02 -11.93
CA ARG A 151 -3.20 -9.41 -10.89
C ARG A 151 -3.42 -8.27 -9.92
#